data_5a3c310c876809639adee2aeac4db0de
#
_entry.id   5a3c310c876809639adee2aeac4db0de
#
_cell.length_a   1.000
_cell.length_b   1.000
_cell.length_c   1.000
_cell.angle_alpha   90.00
_cell.angle_beta   90.00
_cell.angle_gamma   90.00
#
_symmetry.space_group_name_H-M   'P 1'
#
loop_
_entity.id
_entity.type
_entity.pdbx_description
1 polymer ?
#
loop_
_entity_poly.entity_id
_entity_poly.type
_entity_poly.pdbx_seq_one_letter_code
_entity_poly.pdbx_strand_id
1 'polypeptide(L)'
;MLRVISLNLNGIRSALSKGVVDWLTKEAADIVCVQELKAHIADIPAVVRAPTFYNSYFHAAEKKGYSGVGIFSRKTPDRVVEGFNNHEFDAEGRYIQADFGRLTVVSLYLPSGSSSEDRQLAKFRFLEQFKPNLEHLAAEAKAGQREVLLCGDWNIAHKEIDLKNWKSNQKNSGFLPEERAWLSKVFDDLGWVDVYRQLYPTATGEAYTWWSNRGQAWANNVGWRIDYQIATPGLAKLARSASVYKAQRFSDHAPLIIDYEWALE
;
A
#
# COMPACT_ATOMS: atom_id res chain seq x y z
N MET A 1 -4.65 14.32 -15.22
CA MET A 1 -5.14 13.09 -14.54
C MET A 1 -3.92 12.45 -13.90
N LEU A 2 -4.00 12.07 -12.64
CA LEU A 2 -2.94 11.39 -11.89
C LEU A 2 -3.32 9.92 -11.74
N ARG A 3 -2.55 9.01 -12.32
CA ARG A 3 -2.69 7.56 -12.11
C ARG A 3 -1.71 7.06 -11.07
N VAL A 4 -2.23 6.45 -10.01
CA VAL A 4 -1.42 5.86 -8.94
C VAL A 4 -1.67 4.36 -8.84
N ILE A 5 -0.59 3.58 -8.76
CA ILE A 5 -0.63 2.12 -8.57
C ILE A 5 -0.03 1.79 -7.21
N SER A 6 -0.66 0.90 -6.46
CA SER A 6 -0.08 0.25 -5.28
C SER A 6 0.03 -1.25 -5.54
N LEU A 7 1.20 -1.85 -5.25
CA LEU A 7 1.46 -3.27 -5.47
C LEU A 7 2.46 -3.83 -4.46
N ASN A 8 2.02 -4.77 -3.63
CA ASN A 8 2.94 -5.62 -2.89
C ASN A 8 3.58 -6.64 -3.85
N LEU A 9 4.91 -6.60 -3.97
CA LEU A 9 5.66 -7.41 -4.93
C LEU A 9 5.96 -8.83 -4.45
N ASN A 10 5.88 -9.06 -3.15
CA ASN A 10 6.33 -10.31 -2.51
C ASN A 10 7.71 -10.75 -3.03
N GLY A 11 8.62 -9.78 -3.14
CA GLY A 11 9.97 -9.93 -3.68
C GLY A 11 10.13 -9.37 -5.09
N ILE A 12 10.93 -8.29 -5.19
CA ILE A 12 11.11 -7.56 -6.45
C ILE A 12 11.69 -8.42 -7.58
N ARG A 13 12.62 -9.33 -7.26
CA ARG A 13 13.24 -10.23 -8.25
C ARG A 13 12.23 -11.23 -8.84
N SER A 14 11.35 -11.76 -7.98
CA SER A 14 10.25 -12.65 -8.42
C SER A 14 9.23 -11.91 -9.29
N ALA A 15 8.86 -10.69 -8.92
CA ALA A 15 7.95 -9.87 -9.71
C ALA A 15 8.54 -9.51 -11.08
N LEU A 16 9.84 -9.21 -11.13
CA LEU A 16 10.57 -8.96 -12.38
C LEU A 16 10.50 -10.14 -13.35
N SER A 17 10.76 -11.35 -12.88
CA SER A 17 10.70 -12.55 -13.71
C SER A 17 9.31 -12.83 -14.28
N LYS A 18 8.28 -12.20 -13.72
CA LYS A 18 6.87 -12.28 -14.16
C LYS A 18 6.43 -11.08 -15.02
N GLY A 19 7.37 -10.21 -15.45
CA GLY A 19 7.12 -9.13 -16.40
C GLY A 19 6.48 -7.87 -15.80
N VAL A 20 6.66 -7.60 -14.51
CA VAL A 20 6.07 -6.43 -13.86
C VAL A 20 6.55 -5.12 -14.47
N VAL A 21 7.81 -5.02 -14.90
CA VAL A 21 8.36 -3.78 -15.50
C VAL A 21 7.70 -3.46 -16.84
N ASP A 22 7.55 -4.48 -17.70
CA ASP A 22 6.89 -4.30 -18.99
C ASP A 22 5.42 -3.88 -18.83
N TRP A 23 4.76 -4.45 -17.83
CA TRP A 23 3.40 -4.08 -17.49
C TRP A 23 3.32 -2.64 -16.97
N LEU A 24 4.18 -2.23 -16.03
CA LEU A 24 4.21 -0.86 -15.50
C LEU A 24 4.48 0.17 -16.61
N THR A 25 5.33 -0.18 -17.59
CA THR A 25 5.60 0.67 -18.75
C THR A 25 4.34 0.89 -19.59
N LYS A 26 3.53 -0.17 -19.76
CA LYS A 26 2.25 -0.10 -20.53
C LYS A 26 1.17 0.66 -19.77
N GLU A 27 1.06 0.45 -18.45
CA GLU A 27 0.07 1.16 -17.63
C GLU A 27 0.34 2.64 -17.53
N ALA A 28 1.58 3.05 -17.75
CA ALA A 28 2.00 4.44 -17.84
C ALA A 28 1.54 5.29 -16.63
N ALA A 29 1.55 4.69 -15.42
CA ALA A 29 1.18 5.37 -14.19
C ALA A 29 2.13 6.54 -13.89
N ASP A 30 1.63 7.57 -13.23
CA ASP A 30 2.45 8.70 -12.80
C ASP A 30 3.27 8.36 -11.55
N ILE A 31 2.67 7.60 -10.63
CA ILE A 31 3.30 7.13 -9.39
C ILE A 31 2.98 5.66 -9.16
N VAL A 32 3.98 4.88 -8.75
CA VAL A 32 3.83 3.47 -8.36
C VAL A 32 4.44 3.28 -6.98
N CYS A 33 3.61 2.87 -6.03
CA CYS A 33 4.02 2.50 -4.67
C CYS A 33 4.16 0.99 -4.56
N VAL A 34 5.33 0.52 -4.15
CA VAL A 34 5.59 -0.92 -4.04
C VAL A 34 5.98 -1.31 -2.62
N GLN A 35 5.60 -2.53 -2.23
CA GLN A 35 5.86 -3.10 -0.92
C GLN A 35 6.51 -4.46 -1.07
N GLU A 36 7.12 -4.94 0.01
CA GLU A 36 7.86 -6.21 0.06
C GLU A 36 8.92 -6.37 -1.03
N LEU A 37 9.87 -5.43 -1.08
CA LEU A 37 11.02 -5.53 -1.99
C LEU A 37 11.83 -6.80 -1.76
N LYS A 38 12.00 -7.20 -0.49
CA LYS A 38 12.80 -8.37 -0.06
C LYS A 38 14.21 -8.39 -0.67
N ALA A 39 14.80 -7.21 -0.82
CA ALA A 39 16.12 -7.00 -1.38
C ALA A 39 16.77 -5.75 -0.77
N HIS A 40 18.08 -5.78 -0.55
CA HIS A 40 18.84 -4.56 -0.30
C HIS A 40 18.93 -3.75 -1.59
N ILE A 41 19.11 -2.44 -1.49
CA ILE A 41 19.14 -1.54 -2.65
C ILE A 41 20.22 -1.98 -3.66
N ALA A 42 21.38 -2.41 -3.18
CA ALA A 42 22.47 -2.92 -4.04
C ALA A 42 22.10 -4.19 -4.82
N ASP A 43 21.19 -5.00 -4.28
CA ASP A 43 20.75 -6.27 -4.90
C ASP A 43 19.54 -6.07 -5.85
N ILE A 44 18.96 -4.85 -5.91
CA ILE A 44 17.89 -4.52 -6.85
C ILE A 44 18.49 -4.38 -8.25
N PRO A 45 17.97 -5.11 -9.26
CA PRO A 45 18.48 -5.01 -10.63
C PRO A 45 18.47 -3.58 -11.18
N ALA A 46 19.48 -3.23 -11.97
CA ALA A 46 19.65 -1.87 -12.51
C ALA A 46 18.43 -1.37 -13.29
N VAL A 47 17.75 -2.25 -14.03
CA VAL A 47 16.51 -1.93 -14.77
C VAL A 47 15.38 -1.43 -13.87
N VAL A 48 15.41 -1.77 -12.60
CA VAL A 48 14.43 -1.32 -11.59
C VAL A 48 14.95 -0.13 -10.80
N ARG A 49 16.27 -0.08 -10.52
CA ARG A 49 16.87 1.04 -9.81
C ARG A 49 16.89 2.33 -10.62
N ALA A 50 16.98 2.20 -11.95
CA ALA A 50 17.00 3.32 -12.88
C ALA A 50 16.16 2.97 -14.12
N PRO A 51 14.83 2.86 -13.97
CA PRO A 51 13.95 2.59 -15.11
C PRO A 51 13.90 3.80 -16.03
N THR A 52 13.77 3.56 -17.32
CA THR A 52 13.89 4.62 -18.35
C THR A 52 12.89 5.77 -18.17
N PHE A 53 11.72 5.52 -17.58
CA PHE A 53 10.64 6.52 -17.49
C PHE A 53 10.28 6.92 -16.06
N TYR A 54 11.02 6.43 -15.05
CA TYR A 54 10.73 6.71 -13.65
C TYR A 54 11.99 7.09 -12.87
N ASN A 55 11.82 8.00 -11.92
CA ASN A 55 12.71 8.10 -10.78
C ASN A 55 12.31 7.05 -9.74
N SER A 56 13.24 6.43 -9.08
CA SER A 56 12.98 5.38 -8.11
C SER A 56 13.60 5.69 -6.76
N TYR A 57 12.84 5.44 -5.71
CA TYR A 57 13.23 5.68 -4.32
C TYR A 57 12.86 4.46 -3.50
N PHE A 58 13.76 4.03 -2.61
CA PHE A 58 13.58 2.80 -1.85
C PHE A 58 13.97 3.00 -0.39
N HIS A 59 13.19 2.41 0.49
CA HIS A 59 13.56 2.20 1.90
C HIS A 59 13.60 0.69 2.15
N ALA A 60 14.80 0.12 2.11
CA ALA A 60 15.02 -1.31 2.32
C ALA A 60 15.14 -1.62 3.82
N ALA A 61 14.76 -2.84 4.22
CA ALA A 61 15.02 -3.30 5.57
C ALA A 61 16.53 -3.54 5.79
N GLU A 62 17.00 -3.36 7.02
CA GLU A 62 18.35 -3.75 7.43
C GLU A 62 18.55 -5.26 7.28
N LYS A 63 17.51 -6.04 7.62
CA LYS A 63 17.50 -7.49 7.45
C LYS A 63 17.36 -7.86 5.98
N LYS A 64 18.36 -8.57 5.44
CA LYS A 64 18.36 -9.03 4.04
C LYS A 64 17.18 -9.95 3.73
N GLY A 65 16.57 -9.74 2.55
CA GLY A 65 15.46 -10.58 2.07
C GLY A 65 14.14 -10.39 2.80
N TYR A 66 13.96 -9.26 3.48
CA TYR A 66 12.80 -8.97 4.30
C TYR A 66 12.20 -7.59 3.98
N SER A 67 10.85 -7.44 4.01
CA SER A 67 10.15 -6.17 3.91
C SER A 67 10.66 -5.23 2.79
N GLY A 68 10.76 -3.94 3.07
CA GLY A 68 11.19 -2.90 2.13
C GLY A 68 10.04 -2.32 1.30
N VAL A 69 10.05 -1.02 1.12
CA VAL A 69 9.08 -0.28 0.31
C VAL A 69 9.77 0.61 -0.71
N GLY A 70 9.04 1.01 -1.75
CA GLY A 70 9.58 1.91 -2.77
C GLY A 70 8.50 2.75 -3.44
N ILE A 71 8.95 3.82 -4.07
CA ILE A 71 8.14 4.69 -4.93
C ILE A 71 8.86 4.87 -6.26
N PHE A 72 8.13 4.68 -7.35
CA PHE A 72 8.53 5.11 -8.68
C PHE A 72 7.66 6.28 -9.09
N SER A 73 8.24 7.33 -9.64
CA SER A 73 7.49 8.47 -10.12
C SER A 73 8.06 9.03 -11.41
N ARG A 74 7.19 9.51 -12.32
CA ARG A 74 7.60 10.17 -13.55
C ARG A 74 8.18 11.55 -13.30
N LYS A 75 7.69 12.24 -12.28
CA LYS A 75 8.24 13.51 -11.81
C LYS A 75 9.23 13.27 -10.66
N THR A 76 10.24 14.10 -10.59
CA THR A 76 11.13 14.15 -9.42
C THR A 76 10.36 14.80 -8.27
N PRO A 77 10.25 14.14 -7.10
CA PRO A 77 9.67 14.76 -5.92
C PRO A 77 10.57 15.89 -5.37
N ASP A 78 9.95 16.85 -4.71
CA ASP A 78 10.65 17.92 -4.03
C ASP A 78 11.43 17.41 -2.80
N ARG A 79 10.90 16.37 -2.18
CA ARG A 79 11.47 15.74 -0.98
C ARG A 79 11.11 14.25 -0.92
N VAL A 80 12.05 13.45 -0.40
CA VAL A 80 11.81 12.04 -0.05
C VAL A 80 12.20 11.83 1.41
N VAL A 81 11.37 11.10 2.15
CA VAL A 81 11.59 10.76 3.56
C VAL A 81 11.48 9.25 3.73
N GLU A 82 12.53 8.63 4.27
CA GLU A 82 12.56 7.22 4.65
C GLU A 82 12.20 7.08 6.13
N GLY A 83 11.23 6.20 6.44
CA GLY A 83 10.75 5.99 7.79
C GLY A 83 9.82 7.09 8.33
N PHE A 84 9.34 6.88 9.54
CA PHE A 84 8.45 7.82 10.25
C PHE A 84 8.94 8.15 11.67
N ASN A 85 10.27 8.14 11.86
CA ASN A 85 10.98 8.38 13.13
C ASN A 85 10.68 7.29 14.19
N ASN A 86 10.61 6.04 13.77
CA ASN A 86 10.45 4.89 14.64
C ASN A 86 11.54 3.85 14.40
N HIS A 87 12.51 3.77 15.29
CA HIS A 87 13.70 2.93 15.12
C HIS A 87 13.36 1.44 14.85
N GLU A 88 12.35 0.86 15.51
CA GLU A 88 11.97 -0.55 15.32
C GLU A 88 11.50 -0.79 13.88
N PHE A 89 10.62 0.07 13.37
CA PHE A 89 9.94 -0.14 12.09
C PHE A 89 10.67 0.52 10.92
N ASP A 90 11.46 1.56 11.17
CA ASP A 90 12.33 2.15 10.16
C ASP A 90 13.44 1.17 9.77
N ALA A 91 13.99 0.39 10.74
CA ALA A 91 14.90 -0.70 10.46
C ALA A 91 14.28 -1.84 9.61
N GLU A 92 12.96 -1.95 9.58
CA GLU A 92 12.24 -2.91 8.74
C GLU A 92 11.87 -2.36 7.34
N GLY A 93 12.15 -1.08 7.04
CA GLY A 93 11.86 -0.49 5.73
C GLY A 93 10.38 -0.54 5.36
N ARG A 94 9.49 0.04 6.19
CA ARG A 94 8.04 -0.08 6.06
C ARG A 94 7.33 1.17 5.57
N TYR A 95 8.04 2.28 5.46
CA TYR A 95 7.49 3.57 5.12
C TYR A 95 8.46 4.36 4.25
N ILE A 96 7.98 4.89 3.15
CA ILE A 96 8.68 5.91 2.35
C ILE A 96 7.68 6.93 1.86
N GLN A 97 8.04 8.21 1.95
CA GLN A 97 7.22 9.34 1.54
C GLN A 97 7.91 10.12 0.43
N ALA A 98 7.13 10.59 -0.53
CA ALA A 98 7.57 11.50 -1.57
C ALA A 98 6.60 12.68 -1.67
N ASP A 99 7.13 13.91 -1.65
CA ASP A 99 6.37 15.14 -1.72
C ASP A 99 6.48 15.74 -3.13
N PHE A 100 5.34 16.13 -3.73
CA PHE A 100 5.21 16.72 -5.05
C PHE A 100 4.34 17.99 -4.94
N GLY A 101 4.94 19.15 -4.73
CA GLY A 101 4.20 20.37 -4.48
C GLY A 101 3.24 20.21 -3.29
N ARG A 102 1.94 20.25 -3.58
CA ARG A 102 0.89 20.10 -2.57
C ARG A 102 0.38 18.66 -2.38
N LEU A 103 1.03 17.68 -2.97
CA LEU A 103 0.69 16.26 -2.79
C LEU A 103 1.81 15.52 -2.10
N THR A 104 1.48 14.82 -1.02
CA THR A 104 2.33 13.81 -0.39
C THR A 104 1.83 12.42 -0.75
N VAL A 105 2.73 11.56 -1.23
CA VAL A 105 2.43 10.14 -1.49
C VAL A 105 3.32 9.27 -0.63
N VAL A 106 2.73 8.29 0.01
CA VAL A 106 3.42 7.34 0.90
C VAL A 106 3.24 5.93 0.38
N SER A 107 4.33 5.17 0.30
CA SER A 107 4.30 3.71 0.18
C SER A 107 4.49 3.09 1.56
N LEU A 108 3.52 2.28 2.00
CA LEU A 108 3.39 1.76 3.36
C LEU A 108 3.22 0.23 3.34
N TYR A 109 3.91 -0.44 4.27
CA TYR A 109 3.77 -1.88 4.49
C TYR A 109 3.59 -2.17 5.98
N LEU A 110 2.36 -2.40 6.41
CA LEU A 110 2.07 -2.78 7.79
C LEU A 110 2.59 -4.19 8.09
N PRO A 111 3.08 -4.45 9.31
CA PRO A 111 3.47 -5.80 9.71
C PRO A 111 2.33 -6.81 9.52
N SER A 112 2.64 -7.98 8.99
CA SER A 112 1.77 -9.14 9.08
C SER A 112 1.94 -9.80 10.46
N GLY A 113 0.83 -10.08 11.14
CA GLY A 113 0.84 -10.80 12.42
C GLY A 113 0.70 -12.31 12.29
N SER A 114 0.57 -12.84 11.05
CA SER A 114 0.12 -14.22 10.81
C SER A 114 1.15 -15.30 11.12
N SER A 115 2.44 -14.96 11.27
CA SER A 115 3.51 -15.95 11.40
C SER A 115 3.78 -16.40 12.84
N SER A 116 3.49 -15.58 13.84
CA SER A 116 3.66 -15.88 15.28
C SER A 116 2.93 -14.85 16.15
N GLU A 117 2.75 -15.18 17.43
CA GLU A 117 2.20 -14.25 18.43
C GLU A 117 3.08 -13.00 18.57
N ASP A 118 4.42 -13.14 18.59
CA ASP A 118 5.34 -12.01 18.65
C ASP A 118 5.16 -11.05 17.46
N ARG A 119 4.89 -11.58 16.25
CA ARG A 119 4.62 -10.76 15.08
C ARG A 119 3.26 -10.06 15.17
N GLN A 120 2.27 -10.68 15.77
CA GLN A 120 0.98 -10.03 16.04
C GLN A 120 1.14 -8.90 17.07
N LEU A 121 1.93 -9.11 18.13
CA LEU A 121 2.25 -8.06 19.10
C LEU A 121 3.04 -6.91 18.44
N ALA A 122 4.00 -7.21 17.58
CA ALA A 122 4.72 -6.20 16.81
C ALA A 122 3.76 -5.38 15.90
N LYS A 123 2.77 -6.03 15.29
CA LYS A 123 1.75 -5.35 14.49
C LYS A 123 0.94 -4.38 15.36
N PHE A 124 0.49 -4.79 16.53
CA PHE A 124 -0.25 -3.89 17.44
C PHE A 124 0.62 -2.70 17.89
N ARG A 125 1.91 -2.92 18.19
CA ARG A 125 2.83 -1.80 18.49
C ARG A 125 2.96 -0.84 17.29
N PHE A 126 3.05 -1.39 16.07
CA PHE A 126 3.09 -0.56 14.86
C PHE A 126 1.84 0.33 14.75
N LEU A 127 0.65 -0.26 14.89
CA LEU A 127 -0.62 0.47 14.78
C LEU A 127 -0.70 1.62 15.80
N GLU A 128 -0.28 1.37 17.04
CA GLU A 128 -0.24 2.38 18.11
C GLU A 128 0.75 3.50 17.79
N GLN A 129 1.99 3.13 17.40
CA GLN A 129 3.07 4.09 17.17
C GLN A 129 2.95 4.84 15.82
N PHE A 130 2.22 4.30 14.87
CA PHE A 130 1.97 4.94 13.57
C PHE A 130 0.82 5.95 13.61
N LYS A 131 -0.11 5.82 14.56
CA LYS A 131 -1.27 6.70 14.70
C LYS A 131 -0.90 8.20 14.78
N PRO A 132 0.10 8.64 15.59
CA PRO A 132 0.50 10.04 15.62
C PRO A 132 0.97 10.58 14.25
N ASN A 133 1.60 9.76 13.43
CA ASN A 133 1.98 10.15 12.07
C ASN A 133 0.75 10.37 11.18
N LEU A 134 -0.27 9.52 11.30
CA LEU A 134 -1.55 9.72 10.59
C LEU A 134 -2.27 10.99 11.05
N GLU A 135 -2.26 11.28 12.34
CA GLU A 135 -2.84 12.51 12.94
C GLU A 135 -2.11 13.76 12.41
N HIS A 136 -0.79 13.74 12.36
CA HIS A 136 0.02 14.84 11.84
C HIS A 136 -0.28 15.11 10.35
N LEU A 137 -0.25 14.10 9.51
CA LEU A 137 -0.54 14.23 8.08
C LEU A 137 -1.98 14.70 7.82
N ALA A 138 -2.95 14.22 8.60
CA ALA A 138 -4.33 14.69 8.52
C ALA A 138 -4.47 16.16 8.93
N ALA A 139 -3.70 16.62 9.93
CA ALA A 139 -3.69 18.01 10.38
C ALA A 139 -3.10 18.95 9.30
N GLU A 140 -2.02 18.56 8.61
CA GLU A 140 -1.46 19.31 7.48
C GLU A 140 -2.50 19.48 6.35
N ALA A 141 -3.26 18.43 6.04
CA ALA A 141 -4.30 18.50 5.03
C ALA A 141 -5.47 19.40 5.46
N LYS A 142 -5.90 19.31 6.72
CA LYS A 142 -6.94 20.22 7.29
C LYS A 142 -6.51 21.68 7.26
N ALA A 143 -5.24 21.96 7.46
CA ALA A 143 -4.67 23.30 7.36
C ALA A 143 -4.55 23.79 5.90
N GLY A 144 -4.93 23.00 4.92
CA GLY A 144 -4.84 23.31 3.48
C GLY A 144 -3.40 23.37 2.96
N GLN A 145 -2.44 22.81 3.70
CA GLN A 145 -1.03 22.82 3.31
C GLN A 145 -0.76 21.84 2.18
N ARG A 146 -1.36 20.64 2.25
CA ARG A 146 -1.23 19.58 1.22
C ARG A 146 -2.33 18.55 1.31
N GLU A 147 -2.48 17.78 0.25
CA GLU A 147 -3.24 16.52 0.25
C GLU A 147 -2.28 15.34 0.45
N VAL A 148 -2.79 14.25 1.03
CA VAL A 148 -1.96 13.07 1.31
C VAL A 148 -2.63 11.81 0.79
N LEU A 149 -1.82 10.93 0.19
CA LEU A 149 -2.21 9.61 -0.32
C LEU A 149 -1.32 8.54 0.30
N LEU A 150 -1.91 7.64 1.07
CA LEU A 150 -1.25 6.48 1.68
C LEU A 150 -1.58 5.24 0.86
N CYS A 151 -0.58 4.72 0.15
CA CYS A 151 -0.70 3.53 -0.68
C CYS A 151 0.00 2.35 -0.01
N GLY A 152 -0.61 1.19 0.03
CA GLY A 152 0.12 0.04 0.49
C GLY A 152 -0.69 -1.15 0.95
N ASP A 153 0.06 -2.13 1.44
CA ASP A 153 -0.46 -3.30 2.10
C ASP A 153 -0.63 -3.02 3.61
N TRP A 154 -1.86 -2.88 4.02
CA TRP A 154 -2.22 -2.61 5.42
C TRP A 154 -2.38 -3.89 6.24
N ASN A 155 -2.33 -5.05 5.59
CA ASN A 155 -2.48 -6.35 6.23
C ASN A 155 -3.75 -6.47 7.11
N ILE A 156 -4.79 -5.68 6.82
CA ILE A 156 -6.09 -5.68 7.51
C ILE A 156 -7.21 -5.61 6.48
N ALA A 157 -8.12 -6.57 6.53
CA ALA A 157 -9.42 -6.46 5.88
C ALA A 157 -10.38 -5.73 6.84
N HIS A 158 -10.97 -4.60 6.42
CA HIS A 158 -11.71 -3.72 7.32
C HIS A 158 -13.08 -4.28 7.71
N LYS A 159 -13.87 -4.68 6.74
CA LYS A 159 -15.25 -5.14 6.92
C LYS A 159 -15.42 -6.56 6.39
N GLU A 160 -16.55 -7.17 6.70
CA GLU A 160 -16.91 -8.51 6.26
C GLU A 160 -16.95 -8.66 4.73
N ILE A 161 -17.29 -7.58 4.04
CA ILE A 161 -17.30 -7.51 2.57
C ILE A 161 -15.89 -7.60 1.97
N ASP A 162 -14.84 -7.37 2.76
CA ASP A 162 -13.45 -7.28 2.31
C ASP A 162 -12.73 -8.63 2.24
N LEU A 163 -13.40 -9.74 2.59
CA LEU A 163 -12.84 -11.08 2.42
C LEU A 163 -13.93 -12.15 2.24
N LYS A 164 -13.62 -13.20 1.50
CA LYS A 164 -14.59 -14.25 1.15
C LYS A 164 -15.10 -15.01 2.36
N ASN A 165 -14.22 -15.49 3.23
CA ASN A 165 -14.55 -16.41 4.32
C ASN A 165 -14.48 -15.69 5.69
N TRP A 166 -15.10 -14.53 5.82
CA TRP A 166 -14.99 -13.67 7.00
C TRP A 166 -15.39 -14.36 8.30
N LYS A 167 -16.42 -15.23 8.29
CA LYS A 167 -16.92 -15.92 9.50
C LYS A 167 -15.85 -16.79 10.16
N SER A 168 -15.06 -17.51 9.37
CA SER A 168 -14.00 -18.39 9.87
C SER A 168 -12.71 -17.64 10.18
N ASN A 169 -12.57 -16.37 9.74
CA ASN A 169 -11.34 -15.59 9.86
C ASN A 169 -11.36 -14.56 11.02
N GLN A 170 -12.43 -14.49 11.81
CA GLN A 170 -12.58 -13.49 12.89
C GLN A 170 -11.51 -13.56 13.99
N LYS A 171 -10.80 -14.67 14.08
CA LYS A 171 -9.71 -14.91 15.05
C LYS A 171 -8.33 -14.93 14.38
N ASN A 172 -8.26 -14.60 13.09
CA ASN A 172 -7.03 -14.63 12.32
C ASN A 172 -6.45 -13.21 12.15
N SER A 173 -5.13 -13.11 12.21
CA SER A 173 -4.42 -11.87 11.88
C SER A 173 -4.88 -11.32 10.53
N GLY A 174 -5.07 -10.02 10.47
CA GLY A 174 -5.63 -9.32 9.32
C GLY A 174 -7.15 -9.15 9.37
N PHE A 175 -7.85 -9.84 10.30
CA PHE A 175 -9.28 -9.64 10.50
C PHE A 175 -9.71 -9.70 11.97
N LEU A 176 -8.76 -9.50 12.89
CA LEU A 176 -9.06 -9.42 14.32
C LEU A 176 -9.96 -8.19 14.61
N PRO A 177 -10.86 -8.29 15.60
CA PRO A 177 -11.71 -7.17 15.98
C PRO A 177 -10.94 -5.89 16.30
N GLU A 178 -9.79 -6.01 16.96
CA GLU A 178 -8.92 -4.90 17.35
C GLU A 178 -8.29 -4.20 16.14
N GLU A 179 -7.83 -4.97 15.15
CA GLU A 179 -7.28 -4.45 13.89
C GLU A 179 -8.35 -3.68 13.09
N ARG A 180 -9.54 -4.27 12.98
CA ARG A 180 -10.68 -3.66 12.30
C ARG A 180 -11.15 -2.38 13.01
N ALA A 181 -11.21 -2.40 14.34
CA ALA A 181 -11.58 -1.25 15.16
C ALA A 181 -10.56 -0.11 15.00
N TRP A 182 -9.26 -0.44 14.95
CA TRP A 182 -8.22 0.56 14.71
C TRP A 182 -8.37 1.21 13.33
N LEU A 183 -8.63 0.43 12.29
CA LEU A 183 -8.83 0.97 10.94
C LEU A 183 -10.12 1.80 10.84
N SER A 184 -11.18 1.41 11.57
CA SER A 184 -12.39 2.25 11.70
C SER A 184 -12.06 3.62 12.31
N LYS A 185 -11.21 3.69 13.35
CA LYS A 185 -10.78 4.97 13.92
C LYS A 185 -9.99 5.83 12.93
N VAL A 186 -9.17 5.22 12.08
CA VAL A 186 -8.46 5.94 11.02
C VAL A 186 -9.46 6.65 10.09
N PHE A 187 -10.54 5.98 9.73
CA PHE A 187 -11.56 6.56 8.84
C PHE A 187 -12.51 7.50 9.58
N ASP A 188 -13.10 7.05 10.69
CA ASP A 188 -14.19 7.76 11.35
C ASP A 188 -13.70 8.92 12.23
N ASP A 189 -12.59 8.74 12.97
CA ASP A 189 -12.08 9.74 13.92
C ASP A 189 -11.06 10.69 13.27
N LEU A 190 -10.13 10.16 12.45
CA LEU A 190 -9.08 10.96 11.82
C LEU A 190 -9.51 11.53 10.47
N GLY A 191 -10.60 11.03 9.88
CA GLY A 191 -11.20 11.54 8.67
C GLY A 191 -10.50 11.10 7.38
N TRP A 192 -9.68 10.06 7.43
CA TRP A 192 -9.11 9.45 6.24
C TRP A 192 -10.19 8.72 5.42
N VAL A 193 -9.97 8.60 4.11
CA VAL A 193 -10.93 8.00 3.19
C VAL A 193 -10.33 6.78 2.49
N ASP A 194 -10.99 5.64 2.60
CA ASP A 194 -10.75 4.47 1.75
C ASP A 194 -11.32 4.76 0.35
N VAL A 195 -10.44 5.15 -0.57
CA VAL A 195 -10.85 5.65 -1.88
C VAL A 195 -11.55 4.60 -2.73
N TYR A 196 -11.07 3.35 -2.69
CA TYR A 196 -11.74 2.27 -3.44
C TYR A 196 -13.17 2.06 -2.92
N ARG A 197 -13.34 2.00 -1.60
CA ARG A 197 -14.64 1.77 -0.97
C ARG A 197 -15.58 2.96 -1.14
N GLN A 198 -15.06 4.19 -1.21
CA GLN A 198 -15.85 5.38 -1.55
C GLN A 198 -16.43 5.28 -2.97
N LEU A 199 -15.62 4.85 -3.95
CA LEU A 199 -16.06 4.70 -5.34
C LEU A 199 -17.00 3.50 -5.55
N TYR A 200 -16.71 2.39 -4.86
CA TYR A 200 -17.43 1.12 -5.01
C TYR A 200 -17.85 0.56 -3.65
N PRO A 201 -18.88 1.16 -3.01
CA PRO A 201 -19.26 0.83 -1.62
C PRO A 201 -19.74 -0.61 -1.42
N THR A 202 -20.23 -1.27 -2.48
CA THR A 202 -20.79 -2.62 -2.42
C THR A 202 -19.93 -3.69 -3.13
N ALA A 203 -18.79 -3.31 -3.69
CA ALA A 203 -17.90 -4.24 -4.38
C ALA A 203 -17.40 -5.35 -3.45
N THR A 204 -17.43 -6.58 -3.91
CA THR A 204 -17.03 -7.78 -3.18
C THR A 204 -15.77 -8.41 -3.76
N GLY A 205 -15.87 -9.55 -4.41
CA GLY A 205 -14.75 -10.34 -4.93
C GLY A 205 -13.88 -9.63 -5.98
N GLU A 206 -14.43 -8.68 -6.69
CA GLU A 206 -13.70 -7.81 -7.62
C GLU A 206 -12.69 -6.90 -6.91
N ALA A 207 -12.97 -6.56 -5.64
CA ALA A 207 -12.15 -5.69 -4.80
C ALA A 207 -11.00 -6.40 -4.10
N TYR A 208 -10.96 -7.73 -4.09
CA TYR A 208 -9.89 -8.47 -3.42
C TYR A 208 -8.54 -8.21 -4.07
N THR A 209 -7.53 -8.02 -3.23
CA THR A 209 -6.17 -7.69 -3.66
C THR A 209 -5.13 -8.76 -3.32
N TRP A 210 -5.44 -9.69 -2.42
CA TRP A 210 -4.55 -10.77 -1.98
C TRP A 210 -5.23 -12.13 -1.93
N TRP A 211 -4.49 -13.17 -2.29
CA TRP A 211 -4.91 -14.58 -2.24
C TRP A 211 -3.80 -15.46 -1.69
N SER A 212 -4.16 -16.32 -0.74
CA SER A 212 -3.23 -17.33 -0.24
C SER A 212 -2.68 -18.20 -1.37
N ASN A 213 -1.41 -18.57 -1.27
CA ASN A 213 -0.80 -19.56 -2.18
C ASN A 213 -1.22 -21.00 -1.86
N ARG A 214 -2.03 -21.22 -0.80
CA ARG A 214 -2.54 -22.54 -0.41
C ARG A 214 -3.86 -22.84 -1.12
N GLY A 215 -4.05 -24.13 -1.45
CA GLY A 215 -5.25 -24.56 -2.15
C GLY A 215 -5.39 -23.89 -3.53
N GLN A 216 -6.60 -23.61 -3.92
CA GLN A 216 -6.96 -22.93 -5.17
C GLN A 216 -7.57 -21.55 -4.90
N ALA A 217 -7.01 -20.80 -3.93
CA ALA A 217 -7.59 -19.55 -3.47
C ALA A 217 -7.77 -18.53 -4.60
N TRP A 218 -6.76 -18.39 -5.47
CA TRP A 218 -6.86 -17.54 -6.66
C TRP A 218 -7.95 -17.98 -7.62
N ALA A 219 -7.95 -19.26 -8.03
CA ALA A 219 -8.90 -19.80 -9.01
C ALA A 219 -10.35 -19.69 -8.53
N ASN A 220 -10.57 -19.87 -7.22
CA ASN A 220 -11.88 -19.81 -6.59
C ASN A 220 -12.23 -18.40 -6.06
N ASN A 221 -11.37 -17.42 -6.30
CA ASN A 221 -11.46 -16.06 -5.77
C ASN A 221 -11.72 -15.99 -4.25
N VAL A 222 -11.02 -16.85 -3.49
CA VAL A 222 -11.03 -16.83 -2.02
C VAL A 222 -9.97 -15.83 -1.58
N GLY A 223 -10.29 -14.54 -1.72
CA GLY A 223 -9.36 -13.44 -1.53
C GLY A 223 -9.71 -12.52 -0.38
N TRP A 224 -8.81 -11.59 -0.13
CA TRP A 224 -8.88 -10.53 0.87
C TRP A 224 -8.55 -9.20 0.22
N ARG A 225 -9.21 -8.13 0.63
CA ARG A 225 -8.84 -6.76 0.31
C ARG A 225 -8.03 -6.19 1.48
N ILE A 226 -6.73 -6.17 1.33
CA ILE A 226 -5.78 -5.71 2.36
C ILE A 226 -4.82 -4.64 1.85
N ASP A 227 -4.82 -4.37 0.55
CA ASP A 227 -4.11 -3.28 -0.09
C ASP A 227 -5.08 -2.10 -0.30
N TYR A 228 -4.62 -0.90 0.03
CA TYR A 228 -5.43 0.31 0.01
C TYR A 228 -4.71 1.47 -0.66
N GLN A 229 -5.49 2.39 -1.17
CA GLN A 229 -5.14 3.78 -1.35
C GLN A 229 -6.06 4.59 -0.42
N ILE A 230 -5.50 5.11 0.66
CA ILE A 230 -6.21 5.89 1.68
C ILE A 230 -5.79 7.35 1.51
N ALA A 231 -6.76 8.23 1.32
CA ALA A 231 -6.51 9.63 1.01
C ALA A 231 -7.14 10.58 2.03
N THR A 232 -6.59 11.79 2.07
CA THR A 232 -7.26 12.91 2.72
C THR A 232 -8.52 13.29 1.93
N PRO A 233 -9.55 13.86 2.58
CA PRO A 233 -10.86 14.09 1.95
C PRO A 233 -10.82 14.95 0.68
N GLY A 234 -9.91 15.91 0.59
CA GLY A 234 -9.77 16.76 -0.58
C GLY A 234 -9.34 15.97 -1.81
N LEU A 235 -8.31 15.11 -1.67
CA LEU A 235 -7.87 14.24 -2.76
C LEU A 235 -8.89 13.15 -3.07
N ALA A 236 -9.50 12.53 -2.06
CA ALA A 236 -10.49 11.48 -2.23
C ALA A 236 -11.68 11.90 -3.12
N LYS A 237 -12.14 13.15 -3.02
CA LYS A 237 -13.20 13.72 -3.87
C LYS A 237 -12.82 13.81 -5.35
N LEU A 238 -11.53 13.82 -5.64
CA LEU A 238 -11.00 13.90 -6.99
C LEU A 238 -10.75 12.53 -7.62
N ALA A 239 -10.97 11.44 -6.90
CA ALA A 239 -10.90 10.09 -7.45
C ALA A 239 -12.01 9.88 -8.49
N ARG A 240 -11.66 9.28 -9.65
CA ARG A 240 -12.57 9.07 -10.80
C ARG A 240 -12.82 7.60 -11.08
N SER A 241 -11.81 6.77 -10.92
CA SER A 241 -11.91 5.33 -11.16
C SER A 241 -10.97 4.56 -10.26
N ALA A 242 -11.32 3.33 -9.94
CA ALA A 242 -10.44 2.39 -9.26
C ALA A 242 -10.62 0.99 -9.85
N SER A 243 -9.54 0.23 -9.91
CA SER A 243 -9.57 -1.16 -10.36
C SER A 243 -8.49 -2.00 -9.67
N VAL A 244 -8.73 -3.31 -9.61
CA VAL A 244 -7.74 -4.30 -9.21
C VAL A 244 -7.36 -5.11 -10.43
N TYR A 245 -6.09 -5.04 -10.85
CA TYR A 245 -5.62 -5.70 -12.06
C TYR A 245 -5.35 -7.19 -11.80
N LYS A 246 -6.08 -8.06 -12.49
CA LYS A 246 -6.04 -9.53 -12.30
C LYS A 246 -5.66 -10.31 -13.56
N ALA A 247 -5.39 -9.64 -14.67
CA ALA A 247 -5.10 -10.33 -15.93
C ALA A 247 -3.74 -11.04 -15.92
N GLN A 248 -2.78 -10.56 -15.14
CA GLN A 248 -1.47 -11.18 -14.96
C GLN A 248 -1.06 -11.10 -13.48
N ARG A 249 -0.49 -12.20 -12.96
CA ARG A 249 -0.02 -12.27 -11.57
C ARG A 249 1.47 -11.97 -11.48
N PHE A 250 1.83 -10.91 -10.78
CA PHE A 250 3.22 -10.56 -10.45
C PHE A 250 3.63 -11.06 -9.07
N SER A 251 2.66 -11.18 -8.16
CA SER A 251 2.82 -11.67 -6.80
C SER A 251 1.55 -12.39 -6.33
N ASP A 252 1.42 -12.69 -5.06
CA ASP A 252 0.16 -13.12 -4.44
C ASP A 252 -0.79 -11.95 -4.15
N HIS A 253 -0.34 -10.71 -4.37
CA HIS A 253 -1.17 -9.51 -4.43
C HIS A 253 -1.42 -9.08 -5.88
N ALA A 254 -2.51 -8.39 -6.11
CA ALA A 254 -2.85 -7.76 -7.37
C ALA A 254 -2.71 -6.23 -7.29
N PRO A 255 -2.24 -5.57 -8.35
CA PRO A 255 -2.13 -4.12 -8.39
C PRO A 255 -3.48 -3.42 -8.16
N LEU A 256 -3.50 -2.45 -7.25
CA LEU A 256 -4.60 -1.52 -7.06
C LEU A 256 -4.30 -0.23 -7.80
N ILE A 257 -5.13 0.11 -8.80
CA ILE A 257 -4.97 1.26 -9.70
C ILE A 257 -6.09 2.24 -9.40
N ILE A 258 -5.75 3.51 -9.13
CA ILE A 258 -6.75 4.57 -8.97
C ILE A 258 -6.33 5.80 -9.78
N ASP A 259 -7.28 6.40 -10.47
CA ASP A 259 -7.13 7.64 -11.24
C ASP A 259 -7.78 8.80 -10.49
N TYR A 260 -7.01 9.89 -10.34
CA TYR A 260 -7.44 11.12 -9.66
C TYR A 260 -7.44 12.31 -10.64
N GLU A 261 -8.41 13.19 -10.53
CA GLU A 261 -8.41 14.47 -11.23
C GLU A 261 -7.46 15.47 -10.52
N TRP A 262 -6.18 15.14 -10.56
CA TRP A 262 -5.09 15.91 -9.97
C TRP A 262 -3.98 16.10 -11.00
N ALA A 263 -3.29 17.22 -10.98
CA ALA A 263 -2.08 17.44 -11.77
C ALA A 263 -0.87 17.41 -10.82
N LEU A 264 0.15 16.63 -11.14
CA LEU A 264 1.45 16.73 -10.47
C LEU A 264 2.15 18.00 -10.94
N GLU A 265 2.37 18.91 -10.01
CA GLU A 265 3.11 20.16 -10.23
C GLU A 265 4.63 19.94 -10.20
#